data_914bd841b975dae3da680c7526cd0c21
#
_entry.id   914bd841b975dae3da680c7526cd0c21
#
_cell.length_a   1.000
_cell.length_b   1.000
_cell.length_c   1.000
_cell.angle_alpha   90.00
_cell.angle_beta   90.00
_cell.angle_gamma   90.00
#
_symmetry.space_group_name_H-M   'P 1'
#
loop_
_entity.id
_entity.type
_entity.pdbx_description
1 polymer ?
#
loop_
_entity_poly.entity_id
_entity_poly.type
_entity_poly.pdbx_seq_one_letter_code
_entity_poly.pdbx_strand_id
1 'polypeptide(L)'
;EKESSVIKNPTVLEDTIEIVFPEQFEGLSGYDEEALVDYLKENSDGNYQKIECIDGQVNMVATQEEIEYWKGYVQKAVLTGINQKYDMCCNDSYNTINMYYDQELSFKKAFSCVGKTAIYCAMYQILDGNPDYSIYLNIYNVDTGKLVVGGNLMNEEVSYTDEDWEKTF
;
A
#
# COMPACT_ATOMS: atom_id res chain seq x y z
N GLU A 1 -53.85 -27.96 13.14
CA GLU A 1 -52.78 -27.43 12.27
C GLU A 1 -51.63 -26.99 13.15
N LYS A 2 -50.52 -27.75 13.03
CA LYS A 2 -49.27 -27.43 13.75
C LYS A 2 -48.44 -26.54 12.84
N GLU A 3 -48.24 -25.28 13.23
CA GLU A 3 -47.23 -24.41 12.65
C GLU A 3 -45.83 -24.98 12.88
N SER A 4 -45.20 -25.36 11.81
CA SER A 4 -43.81 -25.78 11.79
C SER A 4 -42.94 -24.51 11.98
N SER A 5 -42.42 -24.31 13.18
CA SER A 5 -41.42 -23.29 13.43
C SER A 5 -40.14 -23.67 12.69
N VAL A 6 -39.84 -22.96 11.61
CA VAL A 6 -38.54 -23.04 10.94
C VAL A 6 -37.48 -22.50 11.92
N ILE A 7 -36.72 -23.42 12.52
CA ILE A 7 -35.53 -23.05 13.28
C ILE A 7 -34.52 -22.49 12.26
N LYS A 8 -34.39 -21.17 12.21
CA LYS A 8 -33.25 -20.56 11.52
C LYS A 8 -32.00 -21.01 12.24
N ASN A 9 -31.15 -21.76 11.56
CA ASN A 9 -29.79 -22.03 12.06
C ASN A 9 -29.16 -20.68 12.45
N PRO A 10 -28.53 -20.61 13.65
CA PRO A 10 -27.80 -19.39 14.00
C PRO A 10 -26.75 -19.17 12.91
N THR A 11 -26.79 -18.01 12.28
CA THR A 11 -25.74 -17.58 11.37
C THR A 11 -24.46 -17.57 12.20
N VAL A 12 -23.52 -18.45 11.91
CA VAL A 12 -22.18 -18.39 12.50
C VAL A 12 -21.63 -17.06 12.06
N LEU A 13 -21.48 -16.13 13.00
CA LEU A 13 -20.80 -14.87 12.74
C LEU A 13 -19.35 -15.27 12.42
N GLU A 14 -18.94 -15.06 11.18
CA GLU A 14 -17.53 -15.21 10.80
C GLU A 14 -16.69 -14.30 11.68
N ASP A 15 -15.54 -14.77 12.12
CA ASP A 15 -14.58 -13.97 12.87
C ASP A 15 -14.14 -12.79 11.98
N THR A 16 -14.29 -11.59 12.51
CA THR A 16 -13.90 -10.36 11.82
C THR A 16 -12.61 -9.81 12.43
N ILE A 17 -11.87 -9.10 11.59
CA ILE A 17 -10.62 -8.43 11.94
C ILE A 17 -10.85 -6.93 11.76
N GLU A 18 -10.38 -6.14 12.70
CA GLU A 18 -10.40 -4.69 12.61
C GLU A 18 -9.07 -4.19 12.04
N ILE A 19 -9.15 -3.42 10.97
CA ILE A 19 -8.02 -2.76 10.31
C ILE A 19 -8.14 -1.26 10.56
N VAL A 20 -7.10 -0.67 11.14
CA VAL A 20 -7.01 0.76 11.40
C VAL A 20 -6.05 1.40 10.42
N PHE A 21 -6.51 2.39 9.66
CA PHE A 21 -5.67 3.23 8.82
C PHE A 21 -5.16 4.39 9.66
N PRO A 22 -3.85 4.49 9.94
CA PRO A 22 -3.31 5.54 10.78
C PRO A 22 -3.35 6.90 10.08
N GLU A 23 -3.37 7.99 10.83
CA GLU A 23 -3.30 9.37 10.32
C GLU A 23 -2.10 9.58 9.36
N GLN A 24 -0.99 8.90 9.62
CA GLN A 24 0.18 8.92 8.73
C GLN A 24 -0.14 8.45 7.30
N PHE A 25 -1.09 7.55 7.14
CA PHE A 25 -1.53 7.08 5.82
C PHE A 25 -2.28 8.16 5.04
N GLU A 26 -3.01 9.02 5.70
CA GLU A 26 -3.65 10.19 5.06
C GLU A 26 -2.59 11.13 4.49
N GLY A 27 -1.54 11.41 5.25
CA GLY A 27 -0.41 12.22 4.77
C GLY A 27 0.30 11.61 3.56
N LEU A 28 0.47 10.29 3.54
CA LEU A 28 1.09 9.58 2.42
C LEU A 28 0.18 9.51 1.19
N SER A 29 -1.09 9.16 1.37
CA SER A 29 -2.04 8.94 0.28
C SER A 29 -2.62 10.24 -0.28
N GLY A 30 -2.64 11.32 0.51
CA GLY A 30 -3.31 12.57 0.19
C GLY A 30 -4.85 12.50 0.34
N TYR A 31 -5.38 11.41 0.89
CA TYR A 31 -6.80 11.29 1.23
C TYR A 31 -7.03 11.76 2.67
N ASP A 32 -8.04 12.60 2.87
CA ASP A 32 -8.63 12.79 4.20
C ASP A 32 -9.53 11.58 4.56
N GLU A 33 -10.09 11.59 5.77
CA GLU A 33 -10.87 10.46 6.27
C GLU A 33 -12.09 10.16 5.37
N GLU A 34 -12.80 11.19 4.91
CA GLU A 34 -13.99 11.03 4.05
C GLU A 34 -13.60 10.43 2.70
N ALA A 35 -12.58 10.97 2.05
CA ALA A 35 -12.07 10.49 0.78
C ALA A 35 -11.53 9.07 0.88
N LEU A 36 -10.89 8.70 1.99
CA LEU A 36 -10.39 7.34 2.22
C LEU A 36 -11.54 6.35 2.40
N VAL A 37 -12.57 6.71 3.17
CA VAL A 37 -13.77 5.88 3.34
C VAL A 37 -14.44 5.64 1.99
N ASP A 38 -14.61 6.67 1.19
CA ASP A 38 -15.21 6.57 -0.14
C ASP A 38 -14.36 5.70 -1.08
N TYR A 39 -13.05 5.92 -1.10
CA TYR A 39 -12.12 5.10 -1.89
C TYR A 39 -12.19 3.61 -1.53
N LEU A 40 -12.19 3.29 -0.23
CA LEU A 40 -12.28 1.91 0.22
C LEU A 40 -13.62 1.27 -0.17
N LYS A 41 -14.73 1.97 -0.01
CA LYS A 41 -16.05 1.46 -0.40
C LYS A 41 -16.17 1.26 -1.90
N GLU A 42 -15.72 2.20 -2.70
CA GLU A 42 -15.78 2.14 -4.17
C GLU A 42 -14.94 1.00 -4.77
N ASN A 43 -13.80 0.69 -4.14
CA ASN A 43 -12.88 -0.33 -4.64
C ASN A 43 -13.02 -1.70 -3.96
N SER A 44 -13.94 -1.84 -3.03
CA SER A 44 -14.10 -3.05 -2.22
C SER A 44 -14.77 -4.22 -2.95
N ASP A 45 -15.56 -3.95 -3.99
CA ASP A 45 -16.46 -4.94 -4.58
C ASP A 45 -17.29 -5.70 -3.51
N GLY A 46 -17.66 -4.98 -2.43
CA GLY A 46 -18.42 -5.53 -1.31
C GLY A 46 -17.60 -6.32 -0.28
N ASN A 47 -16.27 -6.38 -0.42
CA ASN A 47 -15.39 -7.13 0.48
C ASN A 47 -15.05 -6.34 1.76
N TYR A 48 -16.03 -6.04 2.56
CA TYR A 48 -15.92 -5.48 3.90
C TYR A 48 -17.24 -5.68 4.67
N GLN A 49 -17.17 -5.66 5.98
CA GLN A 49 -18.35 -5.65 6.85
C GLN A 49 -18.75 -4.23 7.24
N LYS A 50 -17.77 -3.40 7.57
CA LYS A 50 -17.97 -2.01 7.98
C LYS A 50 -16.75 -1.17 7.63
N ILE A 51 -16.96 0.05 7.17
CA ILE A 51 -15.91 1.07 6.99
C ILE A 51 -16.49 2.38 7.56
N GLU A 52 -15.80 2.94 8.53
CA GLU A 52 -16.22 4.17 9.20
C GLU A 52 -15.03 4.95 9.73
N CYS A 53 -15.22 6.25 9.97
CA CYS A 53 -14.27 7.08 10.69
C CYS A 53 -14.62 7.09 12.18
N ILE A 54 -13.67 6.73 13.03
CA ILE A 54 -13.78 6.75 14.48
C ILE A 54 -12.61 7.55 15.04
N ASP A 55 -12.90 8.61 15.80
CA ASP A 55 -11.89 9.47 16.43
C ASP A 55 -10.80 9.98 15.46
N GLY A 56 -11.19 10.33 14.23
CA GLY A 56 -10.27 10.82 13.20
C GLY A 56 -9.43 9.76 12.51
N GLN A 57 -9.77 8.49 12.68
CA GLN A 57 -9.11 7.37 12.00
C GLN A 57 -10.12 6.54 11.23
N VAL A 58 -9.74 6.10 10.05
CA VAL A 58 -10.57 5.19 9.25
C VAL A 58 -10.36 3.76 9.71
N ASN A 59 -11.46 3.11 10.09
CA ASN A 59 -11.50 1.73 10.51
C ASN A 59 -12.28 0.89 9.50
N MET A 60 -11.73 -0.27 9.15
CA MET A 60 -12.38 -1.27 8.35
C MET A 60 -12.51 -2.57 9.14
N VAL A 61 -13.72 -3.09 9.22
CA VAL A 61 -14.00 -4.42 9.77
C VAL A 61 -14.25 -5.36 8.61
N ALA A 62 -13.51 -6.44 8.55
CA ALA A 62 -13.56 -7.41 7.45
C ALA A 62 -13.27 -8.83 7.94
N THR A 63 -13.73 -9.83 7.21
CA THR A 63 -13.33 -11.22 7.41
C THR A 63 -11.92 -11.45 6.86
N GLN A 64 -11.30 -12.58 7.20
CA GLN A 64 -10.00 -12.95 6.63
C GLN A 64 -10.05 -13.07 5.10
N GLU A 65 -11.14 -13.62 4.56
CA GLU A 65 -11.32 -13.74 3.10
C GLU A 65 -11.43 -12.37 2.42
N GLU A 66 -12.14 -11.44 3.02
CA GLU A 66 -12.24 -10.05 2.54
C GLU A 66 -10.88 -9.32 2.60
N ILE A 67 -10.09 -9.56 3.64
CA ILE A 67 -8.72 -9.01 3.75
C ILE A 67 -7.82 -9.59 2.65
N GLU A 68 -7.93 -10.88 2.35
CA GLU A 68 -7.16 -11.50 1.25
C GLU A 68 -7.56 -10.92 -0.13
N TYR A 69 -8.84 -10.59 -0.33
CA TYR A 69 -9.26 -9.82 -1.52
C TYR A 69 -8.50 -8.50 -1.62
N TRP A 70 -8.46 -7.73 -0.51
CA TRP A 70 -7.78 -6.45 -0.50
C TRP A 70 -6.27 -6.56 -0.70
N LYS A 71 -5.63 -7.54 -0.11
CA LYS A 71 -4.21 -7.83 -0.36
C LYS A 71 -3.96 -8.14 -1.83
N GLY A 72 -4.80 -8.95 -2.45
CA GLY A 72 -4.73 -9.24 -3.89
C GLY A 72 -4.93 -8.00 -4.77
N TYR A 73 -5.86 -7.13 -4.42
CA TYR A 73 -6.08 -5.85 -5.08
C TYR A 73 -4.82 -4.97 -5.04
N VAL A 74 -4.22 -4.83 -3.85
CA VAL A 74 -3.00 -4.02 -3.65
C VAL A 74 -1.82 -4.62 -4.41
N GLN A 75 -1.60 -5.92 -4.34
CA GLN A 75 -0.53 -6.61 -5.07
C GLN A 75 -0.64 -6.39 -6.58
N LYS A 76 -1.84 -6.49 -7.13
CA LYS A 76 -2.11 -6.21 -8.54
C LYS A 76 -1.83 -4.74 -8.90
N ALA A 77 -2.21 -3.81 -8.03
CA ALA A 77 -1.98 -2.38 -8.22
C ALA A 77 -0.47 -2.05 -8.22
N VAL A 78 0.32 -2.67 -7.34
CA VAL A 78 1.78 -2.55 -7.33
C VAL A 78 2.38 -3.05 -8.65
N LEU A 79 1.97 -4.22 -9.12
CA LEU A 79 2.47 -4.80 -10.38
C LEU A 79 2.12 -3.96 -11.61
N THR A 80 0.93 -3.34 -11.64
CA THR A 80 0.51 -2.48 -12.77
C THR A 80 1.16 -1.10 -12.75
N GLY A 81 1.72 -0.67 -11.61
CA GLY A 81 2.46 0.58 -11.46
C GLY A 81 3.88 0.54 -12.04
N ILE A 82 4.39 -0.65 -12.36
CA ILE A 82 5.72 -0.84 -12.94
C ILE A 82 5.71 -0.33 -14.38
N ASN A 83 6.53 0.68 -14.64
CA ASN A 83 6.69 1.24 -15.99
C ASN A 83 7.84 0.53 -16.70
N GLN A 84 7.67 0.26 -18.01
CA GLN A 84 8.70 -0.40 -18.85
C GLN A 84 10.02 0.36 -18.99
N LYS A 85 10.08 1.63 -18.56
CA LYS A 85 11.28 2.48 -18.65
C LYS A 85 12.18 2.44 -17.42
N TYR A 86 11.70 1.93 -16.32
CA TYR A 86 12.48 1.68 -15.10
C TYR A 86 11.97 0.40 -14.46
N ASP A 87 12.90 -0.38 -13.99
CA ASP A 87 12.58 -1.60 -13.28
C ASP A 87 12.41 -1.27 -11.80
N MET A 88 11.26 -1.62 -11.26
CA MET A 88 10.91 -1.36 -9.87
C MET A 88 10.27 -2.62 -9.29
N CYS A 89 10.76 -3.05 -8.15
CA CYS A 89 10.22 -4.19 -7.45
C CYS A 89 10.08 -3.93 -5.95
N CYS A 90 9.13 -4.61 -5.33
CA CYS A 90 8.97 -4.64 -3.89
C CYS A 90 9.40 -6.00 -3.35
N ASN A 91 9.87 -6.02 -2.10
CA ASN A 91 10.07 -7.27 -1.38
C ASN A 91 8.73 -7.90 -0.95
N ASP A 92 8.77 -9.14 -0.46
CA ASP A 92 7.56 -9.90 -0.07
C ASP A 92 6.81 -9.26 1.10
N SER A 93 7.48 -8.49 1.93
CA SER A 93 6.89 -7.75 3.06
C SER A 93 6.32 -6.39 2.67
N TYR A 94 6.48 -5.95 1.43
CA TYR A 94 6.04 -4.64 0.93
C TYR A 94 6.57 -3.45 1.74
N ASN A 95 7.74 -3.58 2.34
CA ASN A 95 8.39 -2.52 3.11
C ASN A 95 9.63 -1.92 2.42
N THR A 96 10.03 -2.46 1.28
CA THR A 96 11.19 -2.01 0.52
C THR A 96 10.87 -1.95 -0.96
N ILE A 97 11.11 -0.79 -1.56
CA ILE A 97 11.01 -0.55 -2.99
C ILE A 97 12.44 -0.43 -3.54
N ASN A 98 12.80 -1.28 -4.47
CA ASN A 98 14.05 -1.18 -5.21
C ASN A 98 13.76 -0.67 -6.61
N MET A 99 14.35 0.45 -6.98
CA MET A 99 14.20 1.07 -8.29
C MET A 99 15.54 1.08 -9.02
N TYR A 100 15.58 0.43 -10.18
CA TYR A 100 16.70 0.49 -11.12
C TYR A 100 16.42 1.60 -12.11
N TYR A 101 17.20 2.65 -12.04
CA TYR A 101 16.91 3.92 -12.68
C TYR A 101 17.98 4.30 -13.69
N ASP A 102 17.54 4.87 -14.81
CA ASP A 102 18.39 5.50 -15.80
C ASP A 102 18.34 7.03 -15.62
N GLN A 103 19.52 7.65 -15.50
CA GLN A 103 19.63 9.09 -15.30
C GLN A 103 19.01 9.94 -16.45
N GLU A 104 18.88 9.39 -17.64
CA GLU A 104 18.23 10.07 -18.77
C GLU A 104 16.70 10.26 -18.55
N LEU A 105 16.13 9.51 -17.61
CA LEU A 105 14.72 9.65 -17.25
C LEU A 105 14.50 10.83 -16.31
N SER A 106 13.43 11.57 -16.54
CA SER A 106 13.05 12.65 -15.62
C SER A 106 12.81 12.11 -14.21
N PHE A 107 13.63 12.55 -13.24
CA PHE A 107 13.49 12.22 -11.82
C PHE A 107 12.05 12.44 -11.32
N LYS A 108 11.39 13.52 -11.75
CA LYS A 108 10.00 13.82 -11.39
C LYS A 108 9.02 12.72 -11.82
N LYS A 109 9.21 12.11 -12.98
CA LYS A 109 8.36 11.01 -13.45
C LYS A 109 8.61 9.72 -12.68
N ALA A 110 9.87 9.41 -12.42
CA ALA A 110 10.25 8.25 -11.63
C ALA A 110 9.70 8.36 -10.20
N PHE A 111 9.86 9.53 -9.58
CA PHE A 111 9.39 9.79 -8.23
C PHE A 111 7.85 9.71 -8.10
N SER A 112 7.10 10.11 -9.13
CA SER A 112 5.64 9.95 -9.17
C SER A 112 5.22 8.47 -9.14
N CYS A 113 5.95 7.59 -9.81
CA CYS A 113 5.68 6.14 -9.77
C CYS A 113 6.03 5.54 -8.40
N VAL A 114 7.14 5.96 -7.79
CA VAL A 114 7.52 5.57 -6.44
C VAL A 114 6.43 5.98 -5.44
N GLY A 115 5.90 7.19 -5.54
CA GLY A 115 4.84 7.68 -4.64
C GLY A 115 3.59 6.81 -4.68
N LYS A 116 3.11 6.45 -5.86
CA LYS A 116 1.96 5.53 -6.01
C LYS A 116 2.25 4.14 -5.43
N THR A 117 3.42 3.60 -5.74
CA THR A 117 3.83 2.29 -5.22
C THR A 117 3.95 2.30 -3.70
N ALA A 118 4.49 3.38 -3.13
CA ALA A 118 4.61 3.55 -1.69
C ALA A 118 3.25 3.54 -0.97
N ILE A 119 2.22 4.17 -1.54
CA ILE A 119 0.86 4.14 -0.99
C ILE A 119 0.33 2.70 -0.92
N TYR A 120 0.50 1.92 -1.98
CA TYR A 120 0.06 0.53 -1.99
C TYR A 120 0.90 -0.37 -1.07
N CYS A 121 2.20 -0.12 -0.96
CA CYS A 121 3.06 -0.82 0.00
C CYS A 121 2.62 -0.55 1.44
N ALA A 122 2.30 0.68 1.79
CA ALA A 122 1.76 1.03 3.10
C ALA A 122 0.42 0.35 3.35
N MET A 123 -0.48 0.39 2.38
CA MET A 123 -1.80 -0.25 2.47
C MET A 123 -1.68 -1.77 2.69
N TYR A 124 -0.78 -2.44 1.99
CA TYR A 124 -0.54 -3.87 2.21
C TYR A 124 -0.11 -4.17 3.64
N GLN A 125 0.84 -3.40 4.17
CA GLN A 125 1.32 -3.58 5.55
C GLN A 125 0.21 -3.35 6.58
N ILE A 126 -0.62 -2.32 6.39
CA ILE A 126 -1.79 -2.04 7.25
C ILE A 126 -2.77 -3.21 7.22
N LEU A 127 -3.07 -3.75 6.05
CA LEU A 127 -3.95 -4.92 5.87
C LEU A 127 -3.35 -6.20 6.48
N ASP A 128 -2.03 -6.28 6.56
CA ASP A 128 -1.30 -7.37 7.21
C ASP A 128 -1.18 -7.21 8.74
N GLY A 129 -1.83 -6.20 9.31
CA GLY A 129 -1.88 -5.92 10.74
C GLY A 129 -0.75 -5.05 11.27
N ASN A 130 -0.02 -4.35 10.40
CA ASN A 130 1.04 -3.42 10.77
C ASN A 130 0.68 -1.96 10.43
N PRO A 131 0.00 -1.23 11.33
CA PRO A 131 -0.31 0.18 11.12
C PRO A 131 0.93 1.09 11.21
N ASP A 132 1.99 0.67 11.90
CA ASP A 132 3.28 1.36 11.99
C ASP A 132 4.19 0.95 10.81
N TYR A 133 3.66 1.08 9.61
CA TYR A 133 4.37 0.68 8.41
C TYR A 133 5.65 1.50 8.16
N SER A 134 6.59 0.91 7.45
CA SER A 134 7.80 1.57 6.96
C SER A 134 7.98 1.30 5.47
N ILE A 135 8.60 2.25 4.76
CA ILE A 135 8.87 2.12 3.34
C ILE A 135 10.29 2.62 3.08
N TYR A 136 11.16 1.68 2.75
CA TYR A 136 12.52 1.97 2.31
C TYR A 136 12.56 2.06 0.79
N LEU A 137 13.18 3.10 0.26
CA LEU A 137 13.47 3.24 -1.16
C LEU A 137 14.97 3.09 -1.39
N ASN A 138 15.34 2.20 -2.28
CA ASN A 138 16.69 2.08 -2.79
C ASN A 138 16.68 2.39 -4.29
N ILE A 139 17.53 3.33 -4.72
CA ILE A 139 17.71 3.68 -6.13
C ILE A 139 19.07 3.15 -6.57
N TYR A 140 19.05 2.32 -7.60
CA TYR A 140 20.24 1.73 -8.20
C TYR A 140 20.45 2.30 -9.59
N ASN A 141 21.72 2.48 -9.96
CA ASN A 141 22.08 2.74 -11.35
C ASN A 141 21.83 1.47 -12.18
N VAL A 142 20.95 1.56 -13.19
CA VAL A 142 20.56 0.40 -14.00
C VAL A 142 21.74 -0.20 -14.78
N ASP A 143 22.71 0.63 -15.18
CA ASP A 143 23.87 0.19 -15.98
C ASP A 143 24.90 -0.58 -15.16
N THR A 144 25.07 -0.21 -13.91
CA THR A 144 26.13 -0.78 -13.04
C THR A 144 25.59 -1.69 -11.94
N GLY A 145 24.30 -1.59 -11.62
CA GLY A 145 23.67 -2.29 -10.51
C GLY A 145 24.10 -1.77 -9.12
N LYS A 146 24.87 -0.67 -9.06
CA LYS A 146 25.30 -0.10 -7.79
C LYS A 146 24.26 0.83 -7.19
N LEU A 147 24.18 0.85 -5.85
CA LEU A 147 23.29 1.72 -5.10
C LEU A 147 23.74 3.19 -5.26
N VAL A 148 22.81 4.04 -5.68
CA VAL A 148 22.98 5.49 -5.76
C VAL A 148 22.61 6.13 -4.41
N VAL A 149 21.43 5.82 -3.92
CA VAL A 149 20.88 6.33 -2.66
C VAL A 149 19.85 5.36 -2.09
N GLY A 150 19.72 5.34 -0.78
CA GLY A 150 18.66 4.61 -0.09
C GLY A 150 18.28 5.31 1.20
N GLY A 151 17.05 5.12 1.62
CA GLY A 151 16.53 5.67 2.87
C GLY A 151 15.08 5.31 3.14
N ASN A 152 14.63 5.63 4.35
CA ASN A 152 13.25 5.43 4.78
C ASN A 152 12.41 6.65 4.38
N LEU A 153 11.49 6.47 3.43
CA LEU A 153 10.62 7.53 2.93
C LEU A 153 9.73 8.19 4.00
N MET A 154 9.55 7.54 5.15
CA MET A 154 8.66 8.05 6.19
C MET A 154 9.32 9.12 7.07
N ASN A 155 10.65 9.18 7.12
CA ASN A 155 11.41 10.06 8.02
C ASN A 155 12.70 10.62 7.42
N GLU A 156 13.01 10.32 6.16
CA GLU A 156 14.20 10.78 5.47
C GLU A 156 13.84 11.35 4.10
N GLU A 157 14.55 12.39 3.70
CA GLU A 157 14.52 12.87 2.32
C GLU A 157 15.45 11.99 1.48
N VAL A 158 14.87 11.23 0.54
CA VAL A 158 15.65 10.41 -0.38
C VAL A 158 15.90 11.21 -1.66
N SER A 159 17.09 11.73 -1.80
CA SER A 159 17.54 12.51 -2.96
C SER A 159 19.00 12.18 -3.28
N TYR A 160 19.42 12.44 -4.51
CA TYR A 160 20.81 12.26 -4.93
C TYR A 160 21.25 13.40 -5.85
N THR A 161 22.57 13.59 -5.93
CA THR A 161 23.22 14.57 -6.81
C THR A 161 23.84 13.85 -8.03
N ASP A 162 24.25 14.63 -9.03
CA ASP A 162 25.01 14.09 -10.17
C ASP A 162 26.32 13.41 -9.70
N GLU A 163 26.96 13.96 -8.67
CA GLU A 163 28.16 13.36 -8.08
C GLU A 163 27.89 11.99 -7.44
N ASP A 164 26.74 11.81 -6.79
CA ASP A 164 26.34 10.53 -6.21
C ASP A 164 26.09 9.50 -7.31
N TRP A 165 25.53 9.94 -8.43
CA TRP A 165 25.34 9.09 -9.60
C TRP A 165 26.67 8.67 -10.22
N GLU A 166 27.59 9.63 -10.42
CA GLU A 166 28.90 9.36 -11.01
C GLU A 166 29.75 8.39 -10.19
N LYS A 167 29.62 8.38 -8.86
CA LYS A 167 30.28 7.42 -7.95
C LYS A 167 29.86 5.96 -8.19
N THR A 168 28.80 5.72 -8.92
CA THR A 168 28.30 4.36 -9.23
C THR A 168 28.95 3.73 -10.47
N PHE A 169 29.76 4.45 -11.20
CA PHE A 169 30.50 3.90 -12.34
C PHE A 169 31.81 3.21 -11.99
#